data_6ba7862be03110394bfe68a492eaa4c0
#
_entry.id   6ba7862be03110394bfe68a492eaa4c0
#
_cell.length_a   1.000
_cell.length_b   1.000
_cell.length_c   1.000
_cell.angle_alpha   90.00
_cell.angle_beta   90.00
_cell.angle_gamma   90.00
#
_symmetry.space_group_name_H-M   'P 1'
#
loop_
_entity.id
_entity.type
_entity.pdbx_description
1 polymer ?
#
loop_
_entity_poly.entity_id
_entity_poly.type
_entity_poly.pdbx_seq_one_letter_code
_entity_poly.pdbx_strand_id
1 'polypeptide(L)'
;VAMQDFMIGLSRSQWEPYYNNGMVPNRRVGNGMPLEDVAPSDTYPCKPFGKNDYVHIYCSRHPGSKQWDNLCDVIGRPDLKQDVCPEMATPRSRYEHRDICDGAIKDWLKDYDKFTAMDILCKADIPAGALLSVDDITKDPQYYERGMMVEIDHPQRGRVKLPGFAPRMSAVKVEYECSPELGGSNEEVYGGMLGLTEK
;
A
#
# COMPACT_ATOMS: atom_id res chain seq x y z
N VAL A 1 -20.89 -0.81 12.89
CA VAL A 1 -19.66 -0.05 13.21
C VAL A 1 -19.81 1.37 12.70
N ALA A 2 -19.65 2.38 13.59
CA ALA A 2 -19.62 3.77 13.15
C ALA A 2 -18.26 4.06 12.45
N MET A 3 -18.32 4.77 11.33
CA MET A 3 -17.10 5.10 10.56
C MET A 3 -16.09 5.90 11.39
N GLN A 4 -16.58 6.82 12.22
CA GLN A 4 -15.73 7.65 13.08
C GLN A 4 -15.00 6.81 14.14
N ASP A 5 -15.70 5.86 14.78
CA ASP A 5 -15.11 4.99 15.79
C ASP A 5 -13.99 4.11 15.18
N PHE A 6 -14.22 3.62 13.98
CA PHE A 6 -13.21 2.87 13.25
C PHE A 6 -11.96 3.70 12.93
N MET A 7 -12.15 4.95 12.49
CA MET A 7 -11.05 5.87 12.22
C MET A 7 -10.26 6.22 13.49
N ILE A 8 -10.94 6.40 14.63
CA ILE A 8 -10.28 6.58 15.92
C ILE A 8 -9.46 5.33 16.27
N GLY A 9 -9.99 4.13 16.06
CA GLY A 9 -9.27 2.88 16.25
C GLY A 9 -8.01 2.76 15.39
N LEU A 10 -8.05 3.23 14.13
CA LEU A 10 -6.86 3.26 13.25
C LEU A 10 -5.81 4.27 13.71
N SER A 11 -6.19 5.31 14.43
CA SER A 11 -5.26 6.35 14.92
C SER A 11 -4.50 5.93 16.19
N ARG A 12 -4.67 4.72 16.69
CA ARG A 12 -4.10 4.25 17.97
C ARG A 12 -2.59 4.46 18.12
N SER A 13 -1.86 4.38 17.04
CA SER A 13 -0.41 4.59 17.03
C SER A 13 0.02 6.02 17.37
N GLN A 14 -0.92 6.99 17.30
CA GLN A 14 -0.68 8.37 17.71
C GLN A 14 -0.82 8.58 19.24
N TRP A 15 -1.43 7.62 19.94
CA TRP A 15 -1.73 7.74 21.35
C TRP A 15 -0.53 7.46 22.25
N GLU A 16 0.37 6.58 21.81
CA GLU A 16 1.56 6.24 22.57
C GLU A 16 2.50 7.44 22.78
N PRO A 17 2.89 8.22 21.75
CA PRO A 17 3.65 9.44 21.95
C PRO A 17 2.93 10.49 22.80
N TYR A 18 1.58 10.56 22.69
CA TYR A 18 0.78 11.48 23.49
C TYR A 18 0.86 11.16 24.98
N TYR A 19 0.72 9.90 25.37
CA TYR A 19 0.74 9.50 26.78
C TYR A 19 2.15 9.41 27.37
N ASN A 20 3.11 8.95 26.61
CA ASN A 20 4.46 8.73 27.13
C ASN A 20 5.31 10.00 27.18
N ASN A 21 5.12 10.90 26.25
CA ASN A 21 5.98 12.06 26.06
C ASN A 21 5.24 13.40 26.26
N GLY A 22 3.93 13.40 26.51
CA GLY A 22 3.12 14.60 26.53
C GLY A 22 3.10 15.36 25.21
N MET A 23 3.58 14.72 24.16
CA MET A 23 3.66 15.33 22.83
C MET A 23 2.35 15.12 22.08
N VAL A 24 1.68 16.19 21.76
CA VAL A 24 0.67 16.17 20.72
C VAL A 24 1.42 16.03 19.40
N PRO A 25 1.17 14.99 18.60
CA PRO A 25 1.74 14.88 17.27
C PRO A 25 1.20 16.02 16.40
N ASN A 26 1.86 17.15 16.43
CA ASN A 26 1.41 18.36 15.72
C ASN A 26 1.80 18.36 14.25
N ARG A 27 2.53 17.32 13.81
CA ARG A 27 3.15 17.35 12.50
C ARG A 27 2.41 16.46 11.54
N ARG A 28 1.93 17.06 10.47
CA ARG A 28 1.53 16.34 9.27
C ARG A 28 2.76 16.18 8.40
N VAL A 29 3.18 14.94 8.22
CA VAL A 29 4.44 14.61 7.53
C VAL A 29 4.24 14.31 6.02
N GLY A 30 3.01 14.49 5.53
CA GLY A 30 2.70 14.17 4.13
C GLY A 30 2.88 12.70 3.86
N ASN A 31 3.85 12.37 3.04
CA ASN A 31 4.15 11.01 2.61
C ASN A 31 5.08 10.24 3.56
N GLY A 32 5.65 10.89 4.56
CA GLY A 32 6.57 10.28 5.51
C GLY A 32 5.90 9.52 6.64
N MET A 33 6.69 8.77 7.40
CA MET A 33 6.23 8.04 8.58
C MET A 33 5.83 9.03 9.69
N PRO A 34 4.56 9.01 10.17
CA PRO A 34 4.06 10.02 11.10
C PRO A 34 4.56 9.83 12.55
N LEU A 35 5.08 8.67 12.90
CA LEU A 35 5.39 8.30 14.28
C LEU A 35 6.87 8.39 14.62
N GLU A 36 7.71 8.27 13.63
CA GLU A 36 9.15 8.20 13.81
C GLU A 36 9.85 9.08 12.78
N ASP A 37 10.85 9.79 13.24
CA ASP A 37 11.74 10.56 12.41
C ASP A 37 12.78 9.63 11.77
N VAL A 38 12.36 8.88 10.75
CA VAL A 38 13.20 7.90 10.04
C VAL A 38 13.15 8.11 8.53
N ALA A 39 14.28 7.93 7.88
CA ALA A 39 14.40 7.94 6.43
C ALA A 39 15.41 6.87 5.96
N PRO A 40 15.20 6.33 4.74
CA PRO A 40 14.00 6.43 3.92
C PRO A 40 12.86 5.55 4.44
N SER A 41 11.66 6.07 4.43
CA SER A 41 10.40 5.35 4.66
C SER A 41 9.29 6.13 3.95
N ASP A 42 9.35 6.16 2.64
CA ASP A 42 8.52 7.02 1.80
C ASP A 42 8.13 6.35 0.49
N THR A 43 7.17 6.97 -0.18
CA THR A 43 6.73 6.60 -1.52
C THR A 43 7.31 7.59 -2.53
N TYR A 44 8.06 7.07 -3.49
CA TYR A 44 8.79 7.86 -4.46
C TYR A 44 8.20 7.69 -5.86
N PRO A 45 8.09 8.77 -6.64
CA PRO A 45 7.76 8.68 -8.05
C PRO A 45 8.90 8.04 -8.84
N CYS A 46 8.56 7.24 -9.83
CA CYS A 46 9.51 6.57 -10.71
C CYS A 46 9.09 6.68 -12.18
N LYS A 47 9.97 6.29 -13.09
CA LYS A 47 9.69 6.32 -14.52
C LYS A 47 8.44 5.49 -14.86
N PRO A 48 7.55 5.92 -15.76
CA PRO A 48 7.58 7.15 -16.59
C PRO A 48 6.97 8.40 -15.93
N PHE A 49 6.79 8.43 -14.62
CA PHE A 49 6.24 9.56 -13.84
C PHE A 49 4.76 9.87 -14.10
N GLY A 50 3.98 8.85 -14.42
CA GLY A 50 2.54 8.93 -14.50
C GLY A 50 1.87 8.92 -13.12
N LYS A 51 0.54 8.96 -13.12
CA LYS A 51 -0.26 9.01 -11.88
C LYS A 51 -0.15 7.76 -11.01
N ASN A 52 0.29 6.62 -11.56
CA ASN A 52 0.38 5.32 -10.89
C ASN A 52 1.82 4.80 -10.80
N ASP A 53 2.81 5.63 -11.09
CA ASP A 53 4.21 5.22 -11.17
C ASP A 53 4.95 5.59 -9.90
N TYR A 54 4.76 4.76 -8.87
CA TYR A 54 5.34 4.96 -7.54
C TYR A 54 5.85 3.65 -6.97
N VAL A 55 6.93 3.75 -6.21
CA VAL A 55 7.49 2.66 -5.40
C VAL A 55 7.66 3.14 -3.96
N HIS A 56 7.24 2.33 -3.00
CA HIS A 56 7.53 2.55 -1.59
C HIS A 56 8.85 1.89 -1.24
N ILE A 57 9.74 2.62 -0.57
CA ILE A 57 11.05 2.14 -0.11
C ILE A 57 11.15 2.34 1.38
N TYR A 58 11.55 1.29 2.08
CA TYR A 58 11.70 1.31 3.52
C TYR A 58 13.06 0.73 3.93
N CYS A 59 13.88 1.52 4.63
CA CYS A 59 15.06 1.01 5.28
C CYS A 59 14.83 0.81 6.77
N SER A 60 15.35 -0.29 7.31
CA SER A 60 15.15 -0.66 8.71
C SER A 60 15.55 0.46 9.65
N ARG A 61 14.70 0.67 10.64
CA ARG A 61 14.94 1.55 11.80
C ARG A 61 15.98 0.99 12.76
N HIS A 62 16.29 -0.29 12.67
CA HIS A 62 17.17 -0.96 13.60
C HIS A 62 18.61 -0.45 13.44
N PRO A 63 19.26 0.00 14.52
CA PRO A 63 20.67 0.34 14.50
C PRO A 63 21.52 -0.86 14.03
N GLY A 64 22.48 -0.61 13.13
CA GLY A 64 23.31 -1.67 12.54
C GLY A 64 22.69 -2.44 11.39
N SER A 65 21.50 -2.06 10.93
CA SER A 65 20.94 -2.59 9.70
C SER A 65 21.79 -2.20 8.49
N LYS A 66 22.05 -3.16 7.60
CA LYS A 66 22.78 -2.93 6.35
C LYS A 66 21.90 -2.41 5.20
N GLN A 67 20.61 -2.28 5.42
CA GLN A 67 19.68 -1.92 4.34
C GLN A 67 19.99 -0.56 3.71
N TRP A 68 20.40 0.42 4.52
CA TRP A 68 20.83 1.71 3.99
C TRP A 68 22.10 1.61 3.14
N ASP A 69 23.10 0.89 3.62
CA ASP A 69 24.35 0.70 2.89
C ASP A 69 24.14 -0.08 1.60
N ASN A 70 23.28 -1.11 1.62
CA ASN A 70 22.87 -1.83 0.43
C ASN A 70 22.15 -0.90 -0.55
N LEU A 71 21.28 -0.02 -0.06
CA LEU A 71 20.62 0.97 -0.89
C LEU A 71 21.62 1.93 -1.53
N CYS A 72 22.61 2.42 -0.76
CA CYS A 72 23.68 3.27 -1.28
C CYS A 72 24.45 2.58 -2.42
N ASP A 73 24.72 1.29 -2.30
CA ASP A 73 25.36 0.51 -3.36
C ASP A 73 24.48 0.40 -4.61
N VAL A 74 23.19 0.11 -4.43
CA VAL A 74 22.23 -0.01 -5.54
C VAL A 74 22.07 1.30 -6.30
N ILE A 75 21.96 2.43 -5.59
CA ILE A 75 21.78 3.74 -6.22
C ILE A 75 23.08 4.39 -6.67
N GLY A 76 24.22 3.72 -6.49
CA GLY A 76 25.55 4.22 -6.90
C GLY A 76 26.06 5.39 -6.06
N ARG A 77 25.66 5.48 -4.78
CA ARG A 77 26.05 6.54 -3.85
C ARG A 77 26.76 5.98 -2.60
N PRO A 78 27.91 5.29 -2.77
CA PRO A 78 28.66 4.75 -1.63
C PRO A 78 29.17 5.84 -0.68
N ASP A 79 29.25 7.08 -1.13
CA ASP A 79 29.57 8.26 -0.35
C ASP A 79 28.56 8.56 0.77
N LEU A 80 27.32 8.01 0.67
CA LEU A 80 26.25 8.20 1.65
C LEU A 80 26.13 7.04 2.67
N LYS A 81 27.06 6.09 2.68
CA LYS A 81 27.04 4.97 3.65
C LYS A 81 27.20 5.44 5.08
N GLN A 82 26.70 4.63 6.03
CA GLN A 82 26.66 4.94 7.46
C GLN A 82 28.03 5.27 8.07
N ASP A 83 29.06 4.59 7.62
CA ASP A 83 30.45 4.76 8.09
C ASP A 83 31.24 5.83 7.33
N VAL A 84 30.67 6.35 6.24
CA VAL A 84 31.32 7.37 5.39
C VAL A 84 30.75 8.75 5.61
N CYS A 85 29.41 8.86 5.74
CA CYS A 85 28.72 10.12 5.88
C CYS A 85 28.04 10.22 7.25
N PRO A 86 28.51 11.07 8.17
CA PRO A 86 27.93 11.23 9.51
C PRO A 86 26.45 11.61 9.49
N GLU A 87 26.04 12.43 8.53
CA GLU A 87 24.64 12.86 8.34
C GLU A 87 23.72 11.69 7.95
N MET A 88 24.29 10.61 7.42
CA MET A 88 23.56 9.41 7.01
C MET A 88 23.72 8.24 7.99
N ALA A 89 24.43 8.42 9.09
CA ALA A 89 24.80 7.34 10.01
C ALA A 89 23.62 6.68 10.71
N THR A 90 22.55 7.41 11.00
CA THR A 90 21.38 6.86 11.68
C THR A 90 20.09 7.15 10.90
N PRO A 91 19.02 6.36 11.11
CA PRO A 91 17.73 6.65 10.49
C PRO A 91 17.20 8.05 10.81
N ARG A 92 17.45 8.54 12.03
CA ARG A 92 17.05 9.88 12.46
C ARG A 92 17.88 10.97 11.77
N SER A 93 19.20 10.83 11.72
CA SER A 93 20.04 11.81 11.03
C SER A 93 19.72 11.87 9.54
N ARG A 94 19.44 10.73 8.91
CA ARG A 94 18.92 10.70 7.52
C ARG A 94 17.60 11.45 7.36
N TYR A 95 16.72 11.36 8.36
CA TYR A 95 15.47 12.11 8.35
C TYR A 95 15.70 13.63 8.46
N GLU A 96 16.64 14.06 9.28
CA GLU A 96 17.02 15.48 9.40
C GLU A 96 17.66 16.02 8.11
N HIS A 97 18.30 15.15 7.33
CA HIS A 97 18.90 15.44 6.01
C HIS A 97 18.19 14.71 4.86
N ARG A 98 16.86 14.59 4.98
CA ARG A 98 16.05 13.80 4.02
C ARG A 98 16.08 14.34 2.59
N ASP A 99 16.39 15.60 2.39
CA ASP A 99 16.60 16.22 1.08
C ASP A 99 17.75 15.52 0.31
N ILE A 100 18.84 15.17 0.99
CA ILE A 100 19.98 14.43 0.42
C ILE A 100 19.56 12.98 0.14
N CYS A 101 19.00 12.33 1.16
CA CYS A 101 18.55 10.94 1.08
C CYS A 101 17.50 10.74 -0.03
N ASP A 102 16.42 11.51 0.01
CA ASP A 102 15.32 11.43 -0.95
C ASP A 102 15.76 11.87 -2.35
N GLY A 103 16.68 12.86 -2.43
CA GLY A 103 17.24 13.31 -3.68
C GLY A 103 18.00 12.22 -4.42
N ALA A 104 18.87 11.51 -3.73
CA ALA A 104 19.64 10.41 -4.30
C ALA A 104 18.74 9.25 -4.78
N ILE A 105 17.71 8.91 -4.01
CA ILE A 105 16.72 7.88 -4.39
C ILE A 105 15.94 8.30 -5.62
N LYS A 106 15.43 9.55 -5.63
CA LYS A 106 14.66 10.08 -6.76
C LYS A 106 15.49 10.16 -8.04
N ASP A 107 16.77 10.49 -7.93
CA ASP A 107 17.66 10.54 -9.10
C ASP A 107 17.84 9.16 -9.72
N TRP A 108 18.05 8.12 -8.91
CA TRP A 108 18.14 6.76 -9.38
C TRP A 108 16.82 6.27 -10.01
N LEU A 109 15.67 6.61 -9.43
CA LEU A 109 14.34 6.19 -9.91
C LEU A 109 13.93 6.82 -11.25
N LYS A 110 14.68 7.78 -11.77
CA LYS A 110 14.45 8.33 -13.12
C LYS A 110 14.67 7.31 -14.24
N ASP A 111 15.44 6.28 -13.96
CA ASP A 111 15.81 5.28 -14.96
C ASP A 111 14.96 4.01 -14.92
N TYR A 112 14.21 3.77 -13.84
CA TYR A 112 13.48 2.54 -13.59
C TYR A 112 11.98 2.75 -13.42
N ASP A 113 11.19 1.82 -13.96
CA ASP A 113 9.76 1.70 -13.61
C ASP A 113 9.59 1.03 -12.24
N LYS A 114 8.37 1.13 -11.68
CA LYS A 114 8.07 0.69 -10.32
C LYS A 114 8.34 -0.79 -10.05
N PHE A 115 8.11 -1.67 -11.04
CA PHE A 115 8.33 -3.11 -10.88
C PHE A 115 9.80 -3.46 -10.98
N THR A 116 10.50 -2.88 -11.96
CA THR A 116 11.96 -3.04 -12.11
C THR A 116 12.70 -2.50 -10.89
N ALA A 117 12.33 -1.32 -10.40
CA ALA A 117 12.90 -0.74 -9.19
C ALA A 117 12.67 -1.64 -7.97
N MET A 118 11.44 -2.12 -7.77
CA MET A 118 11.10 -3.05 -6.69
C MET A 118 11.95 -4.31 -6.75
N ASP A 119 12.07 -4.92 -7.93
CA ASP A 119 12.84 -6.16 -8.10
C ASP A 119 14.34 -5.98 -7.80
N ILE A 120 14.93 -4.87 -8.24
CA ILE A 120 16.33 -4.55 -7.95
C ILE A 120 16.53 -4.38 -6.45
N LEU A 121 15.66 -3.60 -5.80
CA LEU A 121 15.75 -3.31 -4.37
C LEU A 121 15.54 -4.57 -3.51
N CYS A 122 14.52 -5.37 -3.82
CA CYS A 122 14.25 -6.61 -3.09
C CYS A 122 15.38 -7.63 -3.22
N LYS A 123 16.05 -7.74 -4.38
CA LYS A 123 17.23 -8.59 -4.57
C LYS A 123 18.43 -8.14 -3.75
N ALA A 124 18.47 -6.87 -3.37
CA ALA A 124 19.50 -6.30 -2.50
C ALA A 124 19.12 -6.27 -1.01
N ASP A 125 18.11 -7.04 -0.59
CA ASP A 125 17.59 -7.08 0.77
C ASP A 125 17.04 -5.73 1.27
N ILE A 126 16.51 -4.92 0.37
CA ILE A 126 15.86 -3.66 0.70
C ILE A 126 14.34 -3.85 0.54
N PRO A 127 13.57 -3.71 1.63
CA PRO A 127 12.11 -3.75 1.54
C PRO A 127 11.58 -2.65 0.63
N ALA A 128 10.95 -3.06 -0.46
CA ALA A 128 10.34 -2.16 -1.41
C ALA A 128 9.04 -2.77 -1.96
N GLY A 129 8.11 -1.92 -2.36
CA GLY A 129 6.85 -2.35 -2.95
C GLY A 129 6.34 -1.38 -4.00
N ALA A 130 6.01 -1.88 -5.17
CA ALA A 130 5.33 -1.09 -6.20
C ALA A 130 3.92 -0.72 -5.73
N LEU A 131 3.50 0.53 -5.92
CA LEU A 131 2.12 0.92 -5.71
C LEU A 131 1.29 0.44 -6.89
N LEU A 132 0.36 -0.47 -6.60
CA LEU A 132 -0.44 -1.12 -7.62
C LEU A 132 -1.70 -0.30 -7.94
N SER A 133 -1.93 -0.11 -9.23
CA SER A 133 -3.21 0.38 -9.73
C SER A 133 -4.23 -0.79 -9.86
N VAL A 134 -5.50 -0.47 -10.08
CA VAL A 134 -6.51 -1.49 -10.38
C VAL A 134 -6.13 -2.30 -11.63
N ASP A 135 -5.53 -1.64 -12.62
CA ASP A 135 -5.05 -2.31 -13.84
C ASP A 135 -3.92 -3.31 -13.55
N ASP A 136 -2.97 -2.95 -12.69
CA ASP A 136 -1.91 -3.86 -12.24
C ASP A 136 -2.50 -5.08 -11.52
N ILE A 137 -3.41 -4.84 -10.57
CA ILE A 137 -4.07 -5.90 -9.79
C ILE A 137 -4.86 -6.86 -10.69
N THR A 138 -5.57 -6.33 -11.70
CA THR A 138 -6.36 -7.17 -12.62
C THR A 138 -5.52 -7.98 -13.59
N LYS A 139 -4.23 -7.71 -13.71
CA LYS A 139 -3.29 -8.44 -14.57
C LYS A 139 -2.41 -9.41 -13.80
N ASP A 140 -2.30 -9.26 -12.49
CA ASP A 140 -1.43 -10.10 -11.67
C ASP A 140 -2.09 -11.46 -11.40
N PRO A 141 -1.52 -12.58 -11.87
CA PRO A 141 -2.08 -13.92 -11.69
C PRO A 141 -2.17 -14.34 -10.23
N GLN A 142 -1.35 -13.79 -9.33
CA GLN A 142 -1.36 -14.11 -7.90
C GLN A 142 -2.72 -13.81 -7.26
N TYR A 143 -3.39 -12.72 -7.66
CA TYR A 143 -4.69 -12.37 -7.10
C TYR A 143 -5.79 -13.31 -7.54
N TYR A 144 -5.69 -13.89 -8.74
CA TYR A 144 -6.61 -14.94 -9.22
C TYR A 144 -6.38 -16.26 -8.47
N GLU A 145 -5.13 -16.70 -8.36
CA GLU A 145 -4.76 -17.89 -7.60
C GLU A 145 -5.23 -17.82 -6.14
N ARG A 146 -5.17 -16.66 -5.56
CA ARG A 146 -5.66 -16.41 -4.19
C ARG A 146 -7.18 -16.20 -4.12
N GLY A 147 -7.91 -16.21 -5.22
CA GLY A 147 -9.34 -15.90 -5.27
C GLY A 147 -9.68 -14.48 -4.80
N MET A 148 -8.72 -13.56 -4.88
CA MET A 148 -8.92 -12.14 -4.60
C MET A 148 -9.38 -11.35 -5.81
N MET A 149 -9.23 -11.93 -7.01
CA MET A 149 -9.89 -11.47 -8.23
C MET A 149 -10.84 -12.57 -8.70
N VAL A 150 -12.09 -12.22 -8.90
CA VAL A 150 -13.16 -13.12 -9.37
C VAL A 150 -13.78 -12.56 -10.64
N GLU A 151 -14.28 -13.45 -11.48
CA GLU A 151 -15.02 -13.10 -12.68
C GLU A 151 -16.46 -13.55 -12.52
N ILE A 152 -17.39 -12.66 -12.82
CA ILE A 152 -18.83 -12.94 -12.83
C ILE A 152 -19.44 -12.54 -14.17
N ASP A 153 -20.46 -13.26 -14.59
CA ASP A 153 -21.23 -12.92 -15.79
C ASP A 153 -22.36 -11.95 -15.45
N HIS A 154 -22.22 -10.71 -15.92
CA HIS A 154 -23.23 -9.67 -15.73
C HIS A 154 -24.19 -9.64 -16.94
N PRO A 155 -25.53 -9.70 -16.74
CA PRO A 155 -26.49 -9.83 -17.82
C PRO A 155 -26.36 -8.79 -18.94
N GLN A 156 -26.03 -7.55 -18.58
CA GLN A 156 -25.95 -6.43 -19.53
C GLN A 156 -24.52 -6.07 -19.93
N ARG A 157 -23.51 -6.42 -19.12
CA ARG A 157 -22.10 -5.99 -19.31
C ARG A 157 -21.19 -7.13 -19.76
N GLY A 158 -21.71 -8.36 -19.80
CA GLY A 158 -20.91 -9.55 -20.02
C GLY A 158 -20.01 -9.84 -18.83
N ARG A 159 -18.87 -10.43 -19.09
CA ARG A 159 -17.92 -10.85 -18.04
C ARG A 159 -17.25 -9.67 -17.39
N VAL A 160 -17.38 -9.52 -16.08
CA VAL A 160 -16.79 -8.46 -15.28
C VAL A 160 -15.86 -9.03 -14.20
N LYS A 161 -14.80 -8.30 -13.90
CA LYS A 161 -13.83 -8.64 -12.87
C LYS A 161 -14.08 -7.82 -11.62
N LEU A 162 -14.10 -8.47 -10.47
CA LEU A 162 -14.38 -7.86 -9.18
C LEU A 162 -13.40 -8.36 -8.13
N PRO A 163 -13.13 -7.57 -7.07
CA PRO A 163 -12.40 -8.07 -5.91
C PRO A 163 -13.23 -9.14 -5.19
N GLY A 164 -12.57 -10.24 -4.82
CA GLY A 164 -13.15 -11.30 -4.03
C GLY A 164 -13.28 -10.93 -2.55
N PHE A 165 -13.93 -11.80 -1.78
CA PHE A 165 -14.11 -11.63 -0.35
C PHE A 165 -12.82 -11.98 0.41
N ALA A 166 -12.25 -11.01 1.11
CA ALA A 166 -10.94 -11.13 1.74
C ALA A 166 -10.89 -12.15 2.91
N PRO A 167 -11.87 -12.20 3.84
CA PRO A 167 -11.89 -13.21 4.89
C PRO A 167 -12.08 -14.62 4.32
N ARG A 168 -11.15 -15.51 4.62
CA ARG A 168 -11.23 -16.91 4.21
C ARG A 168 -11.66 -17.76 5.40
N MET A 169 -12.72 -18.53 5.22
CA MET A 169 -13.26 -19.44 6.23
C MET A 169 -13.15 -20.86 5.73
N SER A 170 -12.66 -21.78 6.56
CA SER A 170 -12.49 -23.20 6.21
C SER A 170 -13.82 -23.92 5.98
N ALA A 171 -14.88 -23.49 6.65
CA ALA A 171 -16.20 -24.11 6.62
C ALA A 171 -17.18 -23.49 5.63
N VAL A 172 -16.84 -22.36 5.00
CA VAL A 172 -17.73 -21.64 4.10
C VAL A 172 -17.02 -21.30 2.81
N LYS A 173 -17.61 -21.71 1.68
CA LYS A 173 -17.21 -21.27 0.36
C LYS A 173 -18.07 -20.08 -0.03
N VAL A 174 -17.44 -18.96 -0.35
CA VAL A 174 -18.14 -17.78 -0.85
C VAL A 174 -18.47 -18.00 -2.33
N GLU A 175 -19.73 -17.91 -2.69
CA GLU A 175 -20.21 -17.90 -4.06
C GLU A 175 -20.45 -16.46 -4.51
N TYR A 176 -20.13 -16.17 -5.77
CA TYR A 176 -20.24 -14.83 -6.34
C TYR A 176 -21.28 -14.85 -7.45
N GLU A 177 -22.32 -14.08 -7.24
CA GLU A 177 -23.39 -13.91 -8.20
C GLU A 177 -23.55 -12.42 -8.57
N CYS A 178 -24.15 -12.19 -9.72
CA CYS A 178 -24.49 -10.83 -10.12
C CYS A 178 -25.65 -10.32 -9.28
N SER A 179 -25.62 -9.05 -8.93
CA SER A 179 -26.79 -8.39 -8.33
C SER A 179 -27.98 -8.45 -9.29
N PRO A 180 -29.20 -8.70 -8.79
CA PRO A 180 -30.40 -8.64 -9.62
C PRO A 180 -30.55 -7.23 -10.23
N GLU A 181 -31.22 -7.18 -11.36
CA GLU A 181 -31.61 -5.91 -11.99
C GLU A 181 -32.61 -5.15 -11.10
N LEU A 182 -32.79 -3.86 -11.38
CA LEU A 182 -33.74 -3.04 -10.65
C LEU A 182 -35.14 -3.65 -10.77
N GLY A 183 -35.72 -4.02 -9.63
CA GLY A 183 -37.02 -4.69 -9.56
C GLY A 183 -37.00 -6.18 -9.88
N GLY A 184 -35.84 -6.77 -10.20
CA GLY A 184 -35.74 -8.19 -10.61
C GLY A 184 -36.20 -9.19 -9.54
N SER A 185 -36.14 -8.81 -8.26
CA SER A 185 -36.64 -9.65 -7.14
C SER A 185 -38.03 -9.25 -6.63
N ASN A 186 -38.74 -8.32 -7.29
CA ASN A 186 -40.03 -7.83 -6.80
C ASN A 186 -41.07 -8.95 -6.68
N GLU A 187 -41.18 -9.82 -7.67
CA GLU A 187 -42.12 -10.92 -7.64
C GLU A 187 -41.83 -11.92 -6.53
N GLU A 188 -40.56 -12.27 -6.33
CA GLU A 188 -40.14 -13.16 -5.27
C GLU A 188 -40.42 -12.57 -3.87
N VAL A 189 -40.06 -11.32 -3.67
CA VAL A 189 -40.17 -10.67 -2.35
C VAL A 189 -41.61 -10.25 -2.05
N TYR A 190 -42.22 -9.50 -2.95
CA TYR A 190 -43.56 -8.96 -2.69
C TYR A 190 -44.67 -10.02 -2.94
N GLY A 191 -44.53 -10.79 -3.98
CA GLY A 191 -45.49 -11.86 -4.28
C GLY A 191 -45.26 -13.11 -3.43
N GLY A 192 -44.04 -13.66 -3.48
CA GLY A 192 -43.72 -14.92 -2.81
C GLY A 192 -43.60 -14.80 -1.30
N MET A 193 -42.75 -13.91 -0.79
CA MET A 193 -42.50 -13.82 0.65
C MET A 193 -43.60 -13.05 1.40
N LEU A 194 -44.13 -11.98 0.83
CA LEU A 194 -45.13 -11.11 1.49
C LEU A 194 -46.57 -11.41 1.09
N GLY A 195 -46.79 -12.25 0.11
CA GLY A 195 -48.13 -12.64 -0.35
C GLY A 195 -48.97 -11.49 -0.95
N LEU A 196 -48.30 -10.44 -1.45
CA LEU A 196 -48.98 -9.29 -2.07
C LEU A 196 -49.36 -9.67 -3.50
N THR A 197 -50.56 -9.32 -3.90
CA THR A 197 -51.04 -9.49 -5.28
C THR A 197 -50.90 -8.18 -6.05
N GLU A 198 -50.63 -8.29 -7.35
CA GLU A 198 -50.73 -7.12 -8.24
C GLU A 198 -52.14 -6.51 -8.17
N LYS A 199 -52.18 -5.19 -8.08
CA LYS A 199 -53.45 -4.42 -8.11
C LYS A 199 -53.72 -3.95 -9.50
#